data_129c02bbe393af7c310dea12845413a2
#
_entry.id   129c02bbe393af7c310dea12845413a2
#
_cell.length_a   1.000
_cell.length_b   1.000
_cell.length_c   1.000
_cell.angle_alpha   90.00
_cell.angle_beta   90.00
_cell.angle_gamma   90.00
#
_symmetry.space_group_name_H-M   'P 1'
#
loop_
_entity.id
_entity.type
_entity.pdbx_description
1 polymer ?
#
loop_
_entity_poly.entity_id
_entity_poly.type
_entity_poly.pdbx_seq_one_letter_code
_entity_poly.pdbx_strand_id
1 'polypeptide(L)'
;INGCANITGGGLKDNVKRVIPNGLMADIDLSKIKTKKIFNWLKQHNIDDQEMLKTFNCGVGFCLITNPKNLNAIKNIFTIDYKPYIIGKIISGKNKVKLR
;
A
#
# COMPACT_ATOMS: atom_id res chain seq x y z
N ILE A 1 -15.41 5.51 1.92
CA ILE A 1 -14.12 5.27 1.23
C ILE A 1 -13.86 6.44 0.29
N ASN A 2 -12.72 7.12 0.47
CA ASN A 2 -12.37 8.31 -0.30
C ASN A 2 -11.56 7.98 -1.57
N GLY A 3 -10.99 6.80 -1.63
CA GLY A 3 -10.25 6.33 -2.79
C GLY A 3 -9.82 4.88 -2.63
N CYS A 4 -9.46 4.26 -3.73
CA CYS A 4 -8.91 2.92 -3.73
C CYS A 4 -7.94 2.73 -4.89
N ALA A 5 -6.99 1.83 -4.72
CA ALA A 5 -5.98 1.51 -5.72
C ALA A 5 -5.76 0.01 -5.80
N ASN A 6 -5.88 -0.55 -6.98
CA ASN A 6 -5.47 -1.93 -7.27
C ASN A 6 -3.96 -1.92 -7.54
N ILE A 7 -3.21 -2.73 -6.81
CA ILE A 7 -1.75 -2.75 -6.91
C ILE A 7 -1.32 -3.81 -7.93
N THR A 8 -0.95 -3.34 -9.11
CA THR A 8 -0.56 -4.16 -10.26
C THR A 8 0.89 -3.82 -10.68
N GLY A 9 1.24 -4.01 -11.94
CA GLY A 9 2.54 -3.62 -12.47
C GLY A 9 2.88 -2.16 -12.16
N GLY A 10 4.13 -1.87 -11.82
CA GLY A 10 4.56 -0.58 -11.29
C GLY A 10 4.57 -0.52 -9.75
N GLY A 11 3.95 -1.51 -9.09
CA GLY A 11 4.00 -1.67 -7.64
C GLY A 11 3.15 -0.66 -6.87
N LEU A 12 3.42 -0.63 -5.56
CA LEU A 12 2.64 0.17 -4.61
C LEU A 12 2.69 1.67 -4.93
N LYS A 13 3.88 2.21 -5.14
CA LYS A 13 4.07 3.65 -5.35
C LYS A 13 3.29 4.17 -6.55
N ASP A 14 3.46 3.55 -7.72
CA ASP A 14 2.84 4.03 -8.95
C ASP A 14 1.32 3.90 -8.94
N ASN A 15 0.80 2.84 -8.37
CA ASN A 15 -0.64 2.61 -8.33
C ASN A 15 -1.34 3.49 -7.30
N VAL A 16 -0.76 3.69 -6.12
CA VAL A 16 -1.30 4.61 -5.11
C VAL A 16 -1.24 6.05 -5.60
N LYS A 17 -0.13 6.43 -6.24
CA LYS A 17 0.06 7.79 -6.79
C LYS A 17 -1.08 8.24 -7.69
N ARG A 18 -1.66 7.33 -8.46
CA ARG A 18 -2.74 7.63 -9.41
C ARG A 18 -4.01 8.14 -8.75
N VAL A 19 -4.24 7.79 -7.49
CA VAL A 19 -5.47 8.15 -6.76
C VAL A 19 -5.28 9.27 -5.74
N ILE A 20 -4.06 9.78 -5.58
CA ILE A 20 -3.76 10.87 -4.63
C ILE A 20 -3.93 12.23 -5.30
N PRO A 21 -4.81 13.11 -4.78
CA PRO A 21 -4.97 14.46 -5.30
C PRO A 21 -3.71 15.32 -5.13
N ASN A 22 -3.60 16.38 -5.93
CA ASN A 22 -2.53 17.37 -5.78
C ASN A 22 -2.58 18.01 -4.38
N GLY A 23 -1.42 18.22 -3.77
CA GLY A 23 -1.30 18.80 -2.43
C GLY A 23 -1.38 17.79 -1.30
N LEU A 24 -1.68 16.52 -1.59
CA LEU A 24 -1.71 15.43 -0.61
C LEU A 24 -0.64 14.39 -0.92
N MET A 25 -0.30 13.61 0.09
CA MET A 25 0.72 12.57 -0.02
C MET A 25 0.34 11.38 0.87
N ALA A 26 0.46 10.17 0.32
CA ALA A 26 0.36 8.94 1.11
C ALA A 26 1.71 8.68 1.76
N ASP A 27 1.76 8.71 3.08
CA ASP A 27 2.94 8.36 3.89
C ASP A 27 2.81 6.91 4.33
N ILE A 28 3.52 6.02 3.67
CA ILE A 28 3.41 4.56 3.85
C ILE A 28 4.61 4.03 4.61
N ASP A 29 4.35 3.32 5.69
CA ASP A 29 5.36 2.65 6.51
C ASP A 29 5.53 1.21 6.03
N LEU A 30 6.63 0.94 5.35
CA LEU A 30 6.92 -0.37 4.76
C LEU A 30 7.04 -1.48 5.81
N SER A 31 7.41 -1.13 7.06
CA SER A 31 7.49 -2.11 8.15
C SER A 31 6.14 -2.70 8.55
N LYS A 32 5.05 -2.01 8.21
CA LYS A 32 3.69 -2.48 8.50
C LYS A 32 3.13 -3.43 7.44
N ILE A 33 3.82 -3.59 6.32
CA ILE A 33 3.35 -4.46 5.22
C ILE A 33 3.71 -5.91 5.52
N LYS A 34 2.69 -6.79 5.48
CA LYS A 34 2.83 -8.24 5.68
C LYS A 34 3.22 -8.89 4.35
N THR A 35 4.52 -8.97 4.09
CA THR A 35 5.04 -9.53 2.84
C THR A 35 4.98 -11.04 2.85
N LYS A 36 4.45 -11.64 1.77
CA LYS A 36 4.38 -13.10 1.62
C LYS A 36 5.77 -13.70 1.39
N LYS A 37 5.94 -14.98 1.75
CA LYS A 37 7.21 -15.71 1.63
C LYS A 37 7.78 -15.70 0.22
N ILE A 38 6.94 -15.76 -0.82
CA ILE A 38 7.39 -15.75 -2.21
C ILE A 38 8.16 -14.47 -2.56
N PHE A 39 7.75 -13.32 -2.04
CA PHE A 39 8.44 -12.07 -2.28
C PHE A 39 9.80 -12.04 -1.58
N ASN A 40 9.92 -12.61 -0.38
CA ASN A 40 11.20 -12.76 0.31
C ASN A 40 12.14 -13.68 -0.46
N TRP A 41 11.63 -14.77 -1.03
CA TRP A 41 12.39 -15.69 -1.86
C TRP A 41 12.95 -14.98 -3.11
N LEU A 42 12.14 -14.19 -3.81
CA LEU A 42 12.57 -13.40 -4.96
C LEU A 42 13.69 -12.42 -4.58
N LYS A 43 13.56 -11.79 -3.43
CA LYS A 43 14.57 -10.86 -2.90
C LYS A 43 15.92 -11.55 -2.66
N GLN A 44 15.93 -12.79 -2.17
CA GLN A 44 17.13 -13.60 -1.98
C GLN A 44 17.85 -13.94 -3.29
N HIS A 45 17.17 -13.83 -4.43
CA HIS A 45 17.74 -14.08 -5.75
C HIS A 45 18.22 -12.80 -6.44
N ASN A 46 18.78 -11.86 -5.67
CA ASN A 46 19.39 -10.62 -6.14
C ASN A 46 18.41 -9.59 -6.75
N ILE A 47 17.15 -9.65 -6.37
CA ILE A 47 16.20 -8.60 -6.69
C ILE A 47 16.20 -7.62 -5.51
N ASP A 48 16.65 -6.39 -5.72
CA ASP A 48 16.75 -5.40 -4.65
C ASP A 48 15.37 -4.85 -4.22
N ASP A 49 15.34 -4.13 -3.09
CA ASP A 49 14.10 -3.62 -2.52
C ASP A 49 13.37 -2.64 -3.45
N GLN A 50 14.10 -1.78 -4.16
CA GLN A 50 13.49 -0.84 -5.09
C GLN A 50 12.86 -1.55 -6.28
N GLU A 51 13.53 -2.56 -6.81
CA GLU A 51 12.99 -3.37 -7.91
C GLU A 51 11.75 -4.15 -7.46
N MET A 52 11.76 -4.71 -6.25
CA MET A 52 10.60 -5.41 -5.67
C MET A 52 9.41 -4.47 -5.55
N LEU A 53 9.60 -3.26 -5.02
CA LEU A 53 8.53 -2.28 -4.84
C LEU A 53 8.01 -1.71 -6.16
N LYS A 54 8.84 -1.68 -7.19
CA LYS A 54 8.48 -1.18 -8.52
C LYS A 54 7.74 -2.22 -9.36
N THR A 55 8.12 -3.48 -9.27
CA THR A 55 7.62 -4.55 -10.14
C THR A 55 6.50 -5.35 -9.50
N PHE A 56 6.59 -5.60 -8.18
CA PHE A 56 5.67 -6.47 -7.44
C PHE A 56 4.87 -5.66 -6.42
N ASN A 57 3.72 -6.19 -6.02
CA ASN A 57 2.90 -5.57 -4.97
C ASN A 57 3.44 -5.84 -3.55
N CYS A 58 4.40 -6.75 -3.39
CA CYS A 58 5.05 -7.11 -2.12
C CYS A 58 4.07 -7.51 -1.00
N GLY A 59 2.91 -8.04 -1.37
CA GLY A 59 1.90 -8.48 -0.41
C GLY A 59 0.72 -7.51 -0.26
N VAL A 60 0.78 -6.35 -0.94
CA VAL A 60 -0.34 -5.39 -0.93
C VAL A 60 -1.01 -5.43 -2.31
N GLY A 61 -2.14 -6.13 -2.40
CA GLY A 61 -2.88 -6.25 -3.67
C GLY A 61 -3.88 -5.14 -3.92
N PHE A 62 -4.37 -4.52 -2.86
CA PHE A 62 -5.39 -3.48 -2.94
C PHE A 62 -5.29 -2.51 -1.76
N CYS A 63 -5.39 -1.22 -2.02
CA CYS A 63 -5.37 -0.18 -0.99
C CYS A 63 -6.69 0.56 -0.93
N LEU A 64 -7.16 0.83 0.29
CA LEU A 64 -8.32 1.67 0.56
C LEU A 64 -7.87 2.92 1.30
N ILE A 65 -8.41 4.08 0.91
CA ILE A 65 -8.19 5.35 1.59
C ILE A 65 -9.51 5.77 2.21
N THR A 66 -9.51 5.98 3.52
CA THR A 66 -10.75 6.32 4.24
C THR A 66 -10.45 7.19 5.45
N ASN A 67 -11.50 7.84 5.97
CA ASN A 67 -11.44 8.54 7.25
C ASN A 67 -11.20 7.52 8.38
N PRO A 68 -10.31 7.83 9.36
CA PRO A 68 -10.02 6.93 10.48
C PRO A 68 -11.25 6.44 11.26
N LYS A 69 -12.29 7.25 11.36
CA LYS A 69 -13.53 6.87 12.07
C LYS A 69 -14.26 5.69 11.43
N ASN A 70 -14.00 5.38 10.16
CA ASN A 70 -14.65 4.29 9.43
C ASN A 70 -13.85 2.99 9.45
N LEU A 71 -12.67 2.94 10.10
CA LEU A 71 -11.78 1.78 10.07
C LEU A 71 -12.43 0.51 10.63
N ASN A 72 -13.11 0.61 11.78
CA ASN A 72 -13.73 -0.55 12.39
C ASN A 72 -14.88 -1.11 11.53
N ALA A 73 -15.70 -0.24 10.95
CA ALA A 73 -16.78 -0.65 10.07
C ALA A 73 -16.25 -1.38 8.83
N ILE A 74 -15.17 -0.87 8.24
CA ILE A 74 -14.52 -1.49 7.08
C ILE A 74 -13.93 -2.86 7.45
N LYS A 75 -13.20 -2.95 8.56
CA LYS A 75 -12.61 -4.21 9.02
C LYS A 75 -13.65 -5.30 9.27
N ASN A 76 -14.83 -4.93 9.73
CA ASN A 76 -15.89 -5.88 10.03
C ASN A 76 -16.58 -6.46 8.78
N ILE A 77 -16.43 -5.82 7.61
CA ILE A 77 -16.98 -6.31 6.35
C ILE A 77 -16.18 -7.49 5.80
N PHE A 78 -14.88 -7.53 6.08
CA PHE A 78 -13.97 -8.54 5.51
C PHE A 78 -13.84 -9.76 6.43
N THR A 79 -13.58 -10.93 5.81
CA THR A 79 -13.27 -12.16 6.55
C THR A 79 -11.87 -12.05 7.18
N ILE A 80 -11.56 -12.95 8.12
CA ILE A 80 -10.26 -12.95 8.80
C ILE A 80 -9.08 -13.08 7.81
N ASP A 81 -9.26 -13.81 6.70
CA ASP A 81 -8.21 -14.05 5.70
C ASP A 81 -7.92 -12.81 4.83
N TYR A 82 -8.91 -11.90 4.73
CA TYR A 82 -8.80 -10.72 3.89
C TYR A 82 -8.95 -9.42 4.68
N LYS A 83 -8.77 -9.48 6.00
CA LYS A 83 -8.98 -8.33 6.87
C LYS A 83 -7.95 -7.23 6.57
N PRO A 84 -8.39 -6.00 6.28
CA PRO A 84 -7.47 -4.90 6.01
C PRO A 84 -6.70 -4.49 7.26
N TYR A 85 -5.53 -3.92 7.05
CA TYR A 85 -4.71 -3.34 8.10
C TYR A 85 -4.10 -2.02 7.62
N ILE A 86 -3.73 -1.18 8.57
CA ILE A 86 -3.20 0.17 8.27
C ILE A 86 -1.74 0.06 7.87
N ILE A 87 -1.38 0.64 6.73
CA ILE A 87 0.00 0.72 6.26
C ILE A 87 0.52 2.16 6.18
N GLY A 88 -0.34 3.15 6.36
CA GLY A 88 0.07 4.55 6.28
C GLY A 88 -1.09 5.51 6.47
N LYS A 89 -0.83 6.77 6.17
CA LYS A 89 -1.79 7.86 6.31
C LYS A 89 -1.63 8.88 5.19
N ILE A 90 -2.67 9.65 4.97
CA ILE A 90 -2.63 10.77 4.01
C ILE A 90 -2.28 12.05 4.76
N ILE A 91 -1.27 12.74 4.27
CA ILE A 91 -0.78 14.01 4.83
C ILE A 91 -0.64 15.04 3.71
N SER A 92 -0.39 16.29 4.07
CA SER A 92 -0.04 17.33 3.10
C SER A 92 1.35 17.06 2.53
N GLY A 93 1.53 17.25 1.22
CA GLY A 93 2.82 17.04 0.59
C GLY A 93 2.75 17.17 -0.92
N LYS A 94 3.91 17.17 -1.58
CA LYS A 94 4.01 17.41 -3.03
C LYS A 94 4.25 16.13 -3.85
N ASN A 95 4.82 15.10 -3.26
CA ASN A 95 5.32 13.93 -4.00
C ASN A 95 4.29 12.79 -4.14
N LYS A 96 3.06 13.00 -3.70
CA LYS A 96 1.93 12.05 -3.73
C LYS A 96 2.14 10.76 -2.94
N VAL A 97 3.32 10.14 -2.98
CA VAL A 97 3.63 8.92 -2.23
C VAL A 97 5.02 9.00 -1.63
N LYS A 98 5.13 8.68 -0.33
CA LYS A 98 6.38 8.52 0.39
C LYS A 98 6.40 7.11 0.98
N LEU A 99 7.43 6.34 0.65
CA LEU A 99 7.69 5.00 1.22
C LEU A 99 8.85 5.12 2.21
N ARG A 100 8.65 4.65 3.44
CA ARG A 100 9.70 4.72 4.47
C ARG A 100 9.84 3.46 5.30
#